data_0346aac7ef55939fa38161f7f4422c3a
#
_entry.id   0346aac7ef55939fa38161f7f4422c3a
#
_cell.length_a   1.000
_cell.length_b   1.000
_cell.length_c   1.000
_cell.angle_alpha   90.00
_cell.angle_beta   90.00
_cell.angle_gamma   90.00
#
_symmetry.space_group_name_H-M   'P 1'
#
loop_
_entity.id
_entity.type
_entity.pdbx_description
1 polymer ?
#
loop_
_entity_poly.entity_id
_entity_poly.type
_entity_poly.pdbx_seq_one_letter_code
_entity_poly.pdbx_strand_id
1 'polypeptide(L)'
;MIGIASDHAAFELKQFVKQYLEEKGLEYKDYGTFSPDSCNYADYGHALARGIEQGEVEKGIAMCGSGEGISMTLNKHQGIRAGLCWIPEIAHLIRQHNDANVLVMPGRFIDTDMARKIMDEYLNTPFEGGRHQARVDSIPVR
;
A
#
# COMPACT_ATOMS: atom_id res chain seq x y z
N MET A 1 8.02 -10.53 -2.97
CA MET A 1 6.64 -10.59 -3.47
C MET A 1 5.83 -9.45 -2.86
N ILE A 2 4.96 -8.83 -3.65
CA ILE A 2 4.14 -7.70 -3.23
C ILE A 2 2.73 -8.19 -2.93
N GLY A 3 2.17 -7.81 -1.77
CA GLY A 3 0.76 -8.05 -1.47
C GLY A 3 -0.10 -6.91 -1.99
N ILE A 4 -1.28 -7.21 -2.50
CA ILE A 4 -2.23 -6.18 -2.94
C ILE A 4 -3.60 -6.41 -2.32
N ALA A 5 -4.30 -5.32 -2.00
CA ALA A 5 -5.63 -5.39 -1.41
C ALA A 5 -6.44 -4.15 -1.77
N SER A 6 -7.73 -4.31 -1.92
CA SER A 6 -8.66 -3.19 -2.09
C SER A 6 -10.03 -3.54 -1.58
N ASP A 7 -10.88 -2.53 -1.41
CA ASP A 7 -12.32 -2.74 -1.28
C ASP A 7 -12.99 -2.67 -2.67
N HIS A 8 -14.31 -2.69 -2.68
CA HIS A 8 -15.09 -2.64 -3.93
C HIS A 8 -14.92 -1.31 -4.67
N ALA A 9 -14.74 -0.20 -3.95
CA ALA A 9 -14.61 1.12 -4.56
C ALA A 9 -13.33 1.26 -5.38
N ALA A 10 -12.28 0.54 -5.02
CA ALA A 10 -11.00 0.55 -5.73
C ALA A 10 -10.70 -0.77 -6.44
N PHE A 11 -11.71 -1.59 -6.68
CA PHE A 11 -11.52 -2.88 -7.35
C PHE A 11 -10.92 -2.69 -8.75
N GLU A 12 -11.43 -1.73 -9.52
CA GLU A 12 -10.92 -1.45 -10.87
C GLU A 12 -9.47 -0.97 -10.84
N LEU A 13 -9.12 -0.11 -9.89
CA LEU A 13 -7.74 0.33 -9.73
C LEU A 13 -6.83 -0.84 -9.38
N LYS A 14 -7.30 -1.79 -8.55
CA LYS A 14 -6.51 -2.97 -8.25
C LYS A 14 -6.24 -3.82 -9.48
N GLN A 15 -7.19 -3.92 -10.41
CA GLN A 15 -6.96 -4.62 -11.66
C GLN A 15 -5.85 -3.95 -12.48
N PHE A 16 -5.81 -2.62 -12.49
CA PHE A 16 -4.71 -1.88 -13.12
C PHE A 16 -3.37 -2.15 -12.41
N VAL A 17 -3.37 -2.18 -11.08
CA VAL A 17 -2.17 -2.49 -10.29
C VAL A 17 -1.62 -3.86 -10.64
N LYS A 18 -2.49 -4.85 -10.82
CA LYS A 18 -2.07 -6.20 -11.25
C LYS A 18 -1.36 -6.15 -12.61
N GLN A 19 -1.94 -5.44 -13.58
CA GLN A 19 -1.33 -5.27 -14.89
C GLN A 19 0.04 -4.58 -14.79
N TYR A 20 0.12 -3.53 -13.99
CA TYR A 20 1.36 -2.79 -13.76
C TYR A 20 2.45 -3.71 -13.20
N LEU A 21 2.14 -4.51 -12.20
CA LEU A 21 3.11 -5.43 -11.60
C LEU A 21 3.54 -6.52 -12.58
N GLU A 22 2.60 -7.04 -13.37
CA GLU A 22 2.91 -8.03 -14.41
C GLU A 22 3.83 -7.45 -15.49
N GLU A 23 3.59 -6.22 -15.93
CA GLU A 23 4.46 -5.53 -16.90
C GLU A 23 5.88 -5.34 -16.35
N LYS A 24 6.03 -5.13 -15.04
CA LYS A 24 7.32 -4.97 -14.37
C LYS A 24 8.00 -6.31 -14.05
N GLY A 25 7.32 -7.43 -14.29
CA GLY A 25 7.85 -8.74 -13.95
C GLY A 25 7.90 -9.00 -12.44
N LEU A 26 7.06 -8.31 -11.67
CA LEU A 26 7.04 -8.43 -10.21
C LEU A 26 5.95 -9.40 -9.78
N GLU A 27 6.29 -10.35 -8.91
CA GLU A 27 5.34 -11.29 -8.34
C GLU A 27 4.47 -10.60 -7.30
N TYR A 28 3.19 -10.97 -7.26
CA TYR A 28 2.26 -10.42 -6.28
C TYR A 28 1.29 -11.48 -5.77
N LYS A 29 0.72 -11.21 -4.60
CA LYS A 29 -0.40 -11.98 -4.04
C LYS A 29 -1.56 -11.03 -3.81
N ASP A 30 -2.74 -11.40 -4.34
CA ASP A 30 -3.98 -10.65 -4.19
C ASP A 30 -4.73 -11.16 -2.94
N TYR A 31 -4.89 -10.28 -1.95
CA TYR A 31 -5.62 -10.56 -0.71
C TYR A 31 -7.10 -10.20 -0.79
N GLY A 32 -7.60 -9.72 -1.93
CA GLY A 32 -8.99 -9.29 -2.13
C GLY A 32 -9.12 -7.76 -2.11
N THR A 33 -10.34 -7.25 -2.36
CA THR A 33 -11.54 -8.05 -2.69
C THR A 33 -11.41 -8.65 -4.08
N PHE A 34 -12.30 -9.61 -4.40
CA PHE A 34 -12.23 -10.36 -5.65
C PHE A 34 -13.40 -10.06 -6.60
N SER A 35 -14.23 -9.08 -6.26
CA SER A 35 -15.36 -8.64 -7.08
C SER A 35 -15.67 -7.17 -6.80
N PRO A 36 -16.48 -6.51 -7.66
CA PRO A 36 -16.92 -5.14 -7.42
C PRO A 36 -18.08 -5.03 -6.42
N ASP A 37 -18.53 -6.14 -5.84
CA ASP A 37 -19.64 -6.14 -4.88
C ASP A 37 -19.24 -5.46 -3.57
N SER A 38 -20.16 -4.73 -2.96
CA SER A 38 -19.94 -4.00 -1.72
C SER A 38 -19.32 -4.88 -0.64
N CYS A 39 -18.27 -4.38 -0.01
CA CYS A 39 -17.53 -5.11 1.03
C CYS A 39 -16.89 -4.12 2.02
N ASN A 40 -16.31 -4.66 3.08
CA ASN A 40 -15.65 -3.87 4.11
C ASN A 40 -14.15 -3.80 3.84
N TYR A 41 -13.62 -2.59 3.65
CA TYR A 41 -12.18 -2.36 3.43
C TYR A 41 -11.32 -2.96 4.54
N ALA A 42 -11.82 -3.01 5.77
CA ALA A 42 -11.05 -3.50 6.92
C ALA A 42 -10.70 -4.98 6.79
N ASP A 43 -11.58 -5.80 6.23
CA ASP A 43 -11.30 -7.23 6.05
C ASP A 43 -10.05 -7.44 5.20
N TYR A 44 -9.92 -6.68 4.12
CA TYR A 44 -8.82 -6.83 3.18
C TYR A 44 -7.55 -6.11 3.65
N GLY A 45 -7.71 -5.00 4.37
CA GLY A 45 -6.58 -4.33 5.03
C GLY A 45 -5.92 -5.24 6.05
N HIS A 46 -6.70 -5.88 6.90
CA HIS A 46 -6.16 -6.84 7.88
C HIS A 46 -5.51 -8.04 7.21
N ALA A 47 -6.11 -8.56 6.13
CA ALA A 47 -5.55 -9.70 5.41
C ALA A 47 -4.14 -9.39 4.87
N LEU A 48 -3.99 -8.23 4.23
CA LEU A 48 -2.68 -7.78 3.72
C LEU A 48 -1.68 -7.58 4.86
N ALA A 49 -2.10 -6.91 5.93
CA ALA A 49 -1.23 -6.67 7.08
C ALA A 49 -0.69 -7.96 7.68
N ARG A 50 -1.56 -8.96 7.87
CA ARG A 50 -1.15 -10.27 8.37
C ARG A 50 -0.18 -10.96 7.44
N GLY A 51 -0.40 -10.85 6.12
CA GLY A 51 0.51 -11.40 5.13
C GLY A 51 1.92 -10.84 5.25
N ILE A 52 2.03 -9.54 5.48
CA ILE A 52 3.33 -8.88 5.70
C ILE A 52 3.94 -9.30 7.03
N GLU A 53 3.16 -9.27 8.11
CA GLU A 53 3.66 -9.61 9.44
C GLU A 53 4.10 -11.06 9.57
N GLN A 54 3.49 -11.96 8.80
CA GLN A 54 3.85 -13.39 8.78
C GLN A 54 4.99 -13.69 7.79
N GLY A 55 5.48 -12.70 7.07
CA GLY A 55 6.56 -12.88 6.10
C GLY A 55 6.15 -13.50 4.77
N GLU A 56 4.84 -13.58 4.51
CA GLU A 56 4.32 -14.14 3.26
C GLU A 56 4.60 -13.22 2.06
N VAL A 57 4.49 -11.91 2.30
CA VAL A 57 4.87 -10.86 1.35
C VAL A 57 5.72 -9.83 2.08
N GLU A 58 6.56 -9.11 1.34
CA GLU A 58 7.51 -8.17 1.95
C GLU A 58 6.91 -6.77 2.12
N LYS A 59 6.10 -6.35 1.18
CA LYS A 59 5.49 -5.03 1.15
C LYS A 59 4.14 -5.11 0.44
N GLY A 60 3.37 -4.03 0.54
CA GLY A 60 2.03 -4.03 -0.02
C GLY A 60 1.64 -2.75 -0.75
N ILE A 61 0.59 -2.90 -1.55
CA ILE A 61 -0.11 -1.80 -2.20
C ILE A 61 -1.59 -2.00 -1.90
N ALA A 62 -2.22 -1.02 -1.28
CA ALA A 62 -3.62 -1.11 -0.87
C ALA A 62 -4.40 0.12 -1.34
N MET A 63 -5.70 -0.04 -1.56
CA MET A 63 -6.56 1.01 -2.08
C MET A 63 -7.97 0.87 -1.56
N CYS A 64 -8.61 1.99 -1.26
CA CYS A 64 -10.06 2.05 -1.13
C CYS A 64 -10.52 3.38 -1.75
N GLY A 65 -11.77 3.75 -1.62
CA GLY A 65 -12.30 4.95 -2.29
C GLY A 65 -11.48 6.20 -2.01
N SER A 66 -11.30 6.56 -0.74
CA SER A 66 -10.45 7.68 -0.32
C SER A 66 -9.05 7.25 0.10
N GLY A 67 -8.84 5.96 0.30
CA GLY A 67 -7.61 5.41 0.88
C GLY A 67 -7.55 5.53 2.39
N GLU A 68 -8.45 6.27 3.01
CA GLU A 68 -8.39 6.58 4.45
C GLU A 68 -8.69 5.36 5.32
N GLY A 69 -9.82 4.71 5.08
CA GLY A 69 -10.26 3.59 5.93
C GLY A 69 -9.28 2.43 5.91
N ILE A 70 -8.80 2.06 4.73
CA ILE A 70 -7.84 0.95 4.62
C ILE A 70 -6.49 1.33 5.20
N SER A 71 -6.09 2.61 5.09
CA SER A 71 -4.87 3.11 5.72
C SER A 71 -4.94 3.03 7.24
N MET A 72 -6.06 3.47 7.83
CA MET A 72 -6.27 3.39 9.26
C MET A 72 -6.24 1.94 9.76
N THR A 73 -6.88 1.03 9.02
CA THR A 73 -6.89 -0.40 9.32
C THR A 73 -5.48 -0.98 9.34
N LEU A 74 -4.72 -0.74 8.27
CA LEU A 74 -3.36 -1.23 8.13
C LEU A 74 -2.46 -0.76 9.27
N ASN A 75 -2.55 0.51 9.63
CA ASN A 75 -1.69 1.09 10.65
C ASN A 75 -2.06 0.70 12.09
N LYS A 76 -3.12 -0.08 12.30
CA LYS A 76 -3.39 -0.70 13.60
C LYS A 76 -2.47 -1.88 13.89
N HIS A 77 -1.81 -2.41 12.88
CA HIS A 77 -0.85 -3.51 13.02
C HIS A 77 0.53 -2.95 13.31
N GLN A 78 1.17 -3.45 14.36
CA GLN A 78 2.47 -2.95 14.83
C GLN A 78 3.57 -3.04 13.78
N GLY A 79 3.50 -4.03 12.89
CA GLY A 79 4.49 -4.22 11.84
C GLY A 79 4.24 -3.42 10.58
N ILE A 80 3.19 -2.60 10.53
CA ILE A 80 2.78 -1.91 9.31
C ILE A 80 3.03 -0.41 9.42
N ARG A 81 3.68 0.14 8.39
CA ARG A 81 3.80 1.58 8.15
C ARG A 81 3.19 1.86 6.78
N ALA A 82 1.90 2.15 6.78
CA ALA A 82 1.14 2.44 5.56
C ALA A 82 1.07 3.94 5.34
N GLY A 83 1.43 4.38 4.14
CA GLY A 83 1.38 5.79 3.76
C GLY A 83 0.36 6.03 2.66
N LEU A 84 -0.57 6.96 2.91
CA LEU A 84 -1.56 7.40 1.93
C LEU A 84 -0.94 8.41 0.99
N CYS A 85 -0.94 8.11 -0.31
CA CYS A 85 -0.29 8.93 -1.33
C CYS A 85 -1.27 9.22 -2.47
N TRP A 86 -1.33 10.49 -2.86
CA TRP A 86 -2.16 10.95 -3.98
C TRP A 86 -1.34 11.66 -5.07
N ILE A 87 -0.04 11.83 -4.83
CA ILE A 87 0.93 12.38 -5.79
C ILE A 87 2.27 11.65 -5.63
N PRO A 88 3.10 11.60 -6.67
CA PRO A 88 4.39 10.87 -6.61
C PRO A 88 5.35 11.37 -5.54
N GLU A 89 5.36 12.67 -5.28
CA GLU A 89 6.25 13.28 -4.27
C GLU A 89 6.03 12.69 -2.88
N ILE A 90 4.76 12.46 -2.50
CA ILE A 90 4.44 11.84 -1.20
C ILE A 90 4.90 10.38 -1.17
N ALA A 91 4.71 9.66 -2.28
CA ALA A 91 5.17 8.27 -2.38
C ALA A 91 6.69 8.16 -2.24
N HIS A 92 7.42 9.12 -2.80
CA HIS A 92 8.87 9.21 -2.63
C HIS A 92 9.24 9.38 -1.15
N LEU A 93 8.55 10.32 -0.47
CA LEU A 93 8.87 10.67 0.91
C LEU A 93 8.51 9.56 1.91
N ILE A 94 7.41 8.84 1.73
CA ILE A 94 7.08 7.76 2.65
C ILE A 94 8.10 6.62 2.60
N ARG A 95 8.78 6.46 1.47
CA ARG A 95 9.90 5.52 1.38
C ARG A 95 11.18 6.11 1.95
N GLN A 96 11.56 7.29 1.47
CA GLN A 96 12.83 7.91 1.82
C GLN A 96 12.93 8.20 3.32
N HIS A 97 11.87 8.68 3.93
CA HIS A 97 11.88 9.13 5.34
C HIS A 97 11.24 8.13 6.30
N ASN A 98 10.19 7.42 5.89
CA ASN A 98 9.37 6.63 6.81
C ASN A 98 9.53 5.12 6.63
N ASP A 99 10.26 4.67 5.64
CA ASP A 99 10.42 3.25 5.32
C ASP A 99 9.07 2.53 5.26
N ALA A 100 8.08 3.17 4.62
CA ALA A 100 6.74 2.61 4.52
C ALA A 100 6.78 1.26 3.82
N ASN A 101 6.12 0.27 4.41
CA ASN A 101 6.01 -1.06 3.81
C ASN A 101 4.66 -1.30 3.13
N VAL A 102 3.74 -0.34 3.19
CA VAL A 102 2.51 -0.36 2.41
C VAL A 102 2.26 1.02 1.80
N LEU A 103 2.06 1.04 0.48
CA LEU A 103 1.55 2.20 -0.24
C LEU A 103 0.04 2.14 -0.24
N VAL A 104 -0.63 3.23 0.14
CA VAL A 104 -2.09 3.33 0.03
C VAL A 104 -2.45 4.41 -0.98
N MET A 105 -3.40 4.12 -1.87
CA MET A 105 -3.85 5.05 -2.90
C MET A 105 -5.36 5.29 -2.82
N PRO A 106 -5.82 6.54 -3.07
CA PRO A 106 -7.25 6.89 -3.03
C PRO A 106 -7.89 6.64 -4.40
N GLY A 107 -8.48 5.47 -4.59
CA GLY A 107 -8.95 5.00 -5.90
C GLY A 107 -9.95 5.90 -6.62
N ARG A 108 -10.76 6.66 -5.87
CA ARG A 108 -11.75 7.58 -6.47
C ARG A 108 -11.19 8.96 -6.80
N PHE A 109 -9.94 9.25 -6.42
CA PHE A 109 -9.36 10.58 -6.53
C PHE A 109 -8.14 10.66 -7.43
N ILE A 110 -7.69 9.53 -7.98
CA ILE A 110 -6.56 9.48 -8.91
C ILE A 110 -6.94 8.63 -10.13
N ASP A 111 -6.31 8.95 -11.27
CA ASP A 111 -6.44 8.13 -12.47
C ASP A 111 -5.28 7.11 -12.56
N THR A 112 -5.29 6.28 -13.59
CA THR A 112 -4.28 5.23 -13.75
C THR A 112 -2.90 5.80 -14.05
N ASP A 113 -2.79 6.93 -14.75
CA ASP A 113 -1.50 7.58 -15.00
C ASP A 113 -0.88 8.06 -13.71
N MET A 114 -1.67 8.67 -12.83
CA MET A 114 -1.21 9.11 -11.52
C MET A 114 -0.80 7.90 -10.67
N ALA A 115 -1.61 6.85 -10.66
CA ALA A 115 -1.30 5.63 -9.91
C ALA A 115 0.04 5.03 -10.37
N ARG A 116 0.31 5.00 -11.67
CA ARG A 116 1.59 4.50 -12.20
C ARG A 116 2.77 5.31 -11.67
N LYS A 117 2.67 6.64 -11.70
CA LYS A 117 3.74 7.52 -11.20
C LYS A 117 3.98 7.33 -9.71
N ILE A 118 2.89 7.19 -8.94
CA ILE A 118 2.97 6.94 -7.49
C ILE A 118 3.66 5.61 -7.22
N MET A 119 3.27 4.55 -7.92
CA MET A 119 3.87 3.22 -7.74
C MET A 119 5.33 3.19 -8.16
N ASP A 120 5.69 3.89 -9.25
CA ASP A 120 7.09 3.99 -9.67
C ASP A 120 7.96 4.57 -8.56
N GLU A 121 7.51 5.65 -7.93
CA GLU A 121 8.25 6.25 -6.82
C GLU A 121 8.33 5.32 -5.61
N TYR A 122 7.22 4.71 -5.24
CA TYR A 122 7.17 3.79 -4.11
C TYR A 122 8.13 2.60 -4.29
N LEU A 123 8.14 2.01 -5.47
CA LEU A 123 8.94 0.80 -5.72
C LEU A 123 10.42 1.09 -5.94
N ASN A 124 10.78 2.30 -6.37
CA ASN A 124 12.15 2.64 -6.75
C ASN A 124 12.88 3.52 -5.74
N THR A 125 12.23 3.96 -4.67
CA THR A 125 12.87 4.84 -3.69
C THR A 125 13.36 4.03 -2.48
N PRO A 126 14.67 4.04 -2.20
CA PRO A 126 15.20 3.39 -1.01
C PRO A 126 14.96 4.22 0.25
N PHE A 127 14.99 3.55 1.42
CA PHE A 127 15.00 4.25 2.69
C PHE A 127 16.34 4.93 2.91
N GLU A 128 16.33 6.20 3.29
CA GLU A 128 17.53 6.99 3.51
C GLU A 128 18.28 6.56 4.79
N GLY A 129 17.58 6.08 5.78
CA GLY A 129 18.18 5.70 7.07
C GLY A 129 18.61 6.92 7.87
N GLY A 130 19.81 6.84 8.46
CA GLY A 130 20.36 7.94 9.24
C GLY A 130 19.43 8.41 10.36
N ARG A 131 19.17 9.71 10.44
CA ARG A 131 18.32 10.32 11.48
C ARG A 131 16.87 9.83 11.43
N HIS A 132 16.41 9.30 10.29
CA HIS A 132 15.04 8.81 10.13
C HIS A 132 14.84 7.48 10.85
N GLN A 133 15.87 6.68 11.03
CA GLN A 133 15.76 5.35 11.64
C GLN A 133 15.19 5.42 13.06
N ALA A 134 15.68 6.31 13.89
CA ALA A 134 15.20 6.45 15.27
C ALA A 134 13.72 6.84 15.32
N ARG A 135 13.28 7.66 14.37
CA ARG A 135 11.86 8.06 14.28
C ARG A 135 10.98 6.90 13.82
N VAL A 136 11.42 6.15 12.83
CA VAL A 136 10.70 4.94 12.37
C VAL A 136 10.56 3.94 13.52
N ASP A 137 11.64 3.72 14.28
CA ASP A 137 11.66 2.80 15.41
C ASP A 137 10.69 3.23 16.54
N SER A 138 10.30 4.49 16.58
CA SER A 138 9.38 5.02 17.60
C SER A 138 7.90 4.95 17.20
N ILE A 139 7.58 4.57 15.97
CA ILE A 139 6.20 4.47 15.48
C ILE A 139 5.39 3.38 16.19
N PRO A 140 5.91 2.15 16.39
CA PRO A 140 5.14 1.11 17.09
C PRO A 140 4.75 1.54 18.49
N VAL A 141 3.56 1.11 18.92
CA VAL A 141 3.06 1.43 20.26
C VAL A 141 3.99 0.83 21.32
N ARG A 142 4.31 1.64 22.34
CA ARG A 142 5.22 1.27 23.42
C ARG A 142 4.47 0.89 24.68
#